data_38d5be6a5afbc67bd09c180b92d06ec4
#
_entry.id   38d5be6a5afbc67bd09c180b92d06ec4
#
_cell.length_a   1.000
_cell.length_b   1.000
_cell.length_c   1.000
_cell.angle_alpha   90.00
_cell.angle_beta   90.00
_cell.angle_gamma   90.00
#
_symmetry.space_group_name_H-M   'P 1'
#
loop_
_entity.id
_entity.type
_entity.pdbx_description
1 polymer ?
#
loop_
_entity_poly.entity_id
_entity_poly.type
_entity_poly.pdbx_seq_one_letter_code
_entity_poly.pdbx_strand_id
1 'polypeptide(L)'
;MVTVYGTIGKACCNQEALENMLQNGMNGIRINLSHTSLALDSCRDSITAYRAACEHLGVKPEIMIDLQGPEIRSGNMRNPYILEPGDEIIIRQRQRHEEKPILPVPTALIHALESGDRIIVHDGEFSIRVIEELEAIPEELHPGGDENAEFITFIHRRFLGRAEGRGRIRGRETLTLEGKEVYGNVISSADQTNLTLAAELGVTSVMQPFVRSGEDIIAVREALAGYGLTCPIFAKIESKSALDHLDSIIEQADVVVIARGDLANAVSLPKLPAVQKRIAAKCKQANRPFMVVTQMLHSMLTNSVPTRPEVTDIFNAVLDGADYLMVTGETSVGRYPAEVIRYLREVASEAEAFLAENAAGTACKV
;
A
#
# COMPACT_ATOMS: atom_id res chain seq x y z
N MET A 1 6.02 24.93 -0.02
CA MET A 1 6.97 24.08 0.73
C MET A 1 6.45 22.65 0.67
N VAL A 2 7.27 21.72 0.21
CA VAL A 2 6.92 20.29 0.10
C VAL A 2 6.65 19.68 1.47
N THR A 3 5.60 18.88 1.60
CA THR A 3 5.22 18.20 2.84
C THR A 3 5.88 16.82 2.90
N VAL A 4 6.54 16.48 4.02
CA VAL A 4 7.30 15.24 4.19
C VAL A 4 6.61 14.30 5.17
N TYR A 5 6.35 13.07 4.72
CA TYR A 5 5.79 11.99 5.55
C TYR A 5 6.81 10.88 5.80
N GLY A 6 6.83 10.39 7.04
CA GLY A 6 7.56 9.18 7.44
C GLY A 6 6.61 8.03 7.77
N THR A 7 6.96 6.80 7.41
CA THR A 7 6.19 5.63 7.83
C THR A 7 6.63 5.17 9.22
N ILE A 8 5.67 4.98 10.15
CA ILE A 8 5.94 4.43 11.48
C ILE A 8 6.23 2.94 11.39
N GLY A 9 7.18 2.50 12.21
CA GLY A 9 7.53 1.11 12.39
C GLY A 9 8.47 0.93 13.58
N LYS A 10 9.06 -0.24 13.70
CA LYS A 10 9.90 -0.62 14.86
C LYS A 10 11.08 0.33 15.11
N ALA A 11 11.59 0.98 14.08
CA ALA A 11 12.72 1.90 14.19
C ALA A 11 12.34 3.27 14.78
N CYS A 12 11.05 3.65 14.75
CA CYS A 12 10.60 5.00 15.11
C CYS A 12 9.22 5.01 15.80
N CYS A 13 8.94 4.04 16.71
CA CYS A 13 7.64 3.93 17.39
C CYS A 13 7.59 4.58 18.78
N ASN A 14 8.66 5.20 19.24
CA ASN A 14 8.72 5.88 20.54
C ASN A 14 8.80 7.40 20.38
N GLN A 15 8.46 8.13 21.45
CA GLN A 15 8.37 9.59 21.45
C GLN A 15 9.69 10.26 21.05
N GLU A 16 10.83 9.83 21.58
CA GLU A 16 12.15 10.43 21.31
C GLU A 16 12.52 10.35 19.82
N ALA A 17 12.34 9.17 19.21
CA ALA A 17 12.61 8.99 17.78
C ALA A 17 11.69 9.87 16.93
N LEU A 18 10.41 9.98 17.30
CA LEU A 18 9.41 10.80 16.59
C LEU A 18 9.68 12.29 16.76
N GLU A 19 10.10 12.77 17.94
CA GLU A 19 10.56 14.14 18.15
C GLU A 19 11.76 14.46 17.27
N ASN A 20 12.75 13.56 17.21
CA ASN A 20 13.91 13.73 16.34
C ASN A 20 13.51 13.81 14.86
N MET A 21 12.56 13.00 14.39
CA MET A 21 12.07 13.09 13.02
C MET A 21 11.32 14.39 12.75
N LEU A 22 10.47 14.85 13.67
CA LEU A 22 9.74 16.12 13.58
C LEU A 22 10.71 17.32 13.53
N GLN A 23 11.73 17.34 14.39
CA GLN A 23 12.77 18.38 14.41
C GLN A 23 13.59 18.42 13.11
N ASN A 24 13.75 17.28 12.44
CA ASN A 24 14.41 17.17 11.14
C ASN A 24 13.47 17.47 9.94
N GLY A 25 12.24 17.92 10.20
CA GLY A 25 11.32 18.45 9.18
C GLY A 25 10.28 17.49 8.68
N MET A 26 9.98 16.40 9.41
CA MET A 26 8.79 15.58 9.14
C MET A 26 7.52 16.38 9.48
N ASN A 27 6.52 16.29 8.62
CA ASN A 27 5.23 16.97 8.81
C ASN A 27 4.14 16.00 9.30
N GLY A 28 4.20 14.74 8.89
CA GLY A 28 3.19 13.76 9.23
C GLY A 28 3.72 12.33 9.22
N ILE A 29 2.92 11.45 9.79
CA ILE A 29 3.22 10.02 9.83
C ILE A 29 2.25 9.24 8.95
N ARG A 30 2.76 8.16 8.35
CA ARG A 30 1.92 7.14 7.70
C ARG A 30 1.96 5.85 8.51
N ILE A 31 0.78 5.26 8.71
CA ILE A 31 0.58 3.93 9.32
C ILE A 31 0.14 2.99 8.21
N ASN A 32 0.96 1.98 7.91
CA ASN A 32 0.64 0.99 6.88
C ASN A 32 -0.20 -0.15 7.46
N LEU A 33 -1.47 -0.23 7.08
CA LEU A 33 -2.41 -1.26 7.52
C LEU A 33 -2.38 -2.52 6.64
N SER A 34 -1.59 -2.54 5.56
CA SER A 34 -1.44 -3.70 4.68
C SER A 34 -0.59 -4.81 5.29
N HIS A 35 0.28 -4.51 6.25
CA HIS A 35 1.07 -5.51 6.94
C HIS A 35 0.22 -6.31 7.94
N THR A 36 0.34 -7.63 7.90
CA THR A 36 -0.54 -8.62 8.53
C THR A 36 -0.74 -8.52 10.04
N SER A 37 0.08 -7.76 10.75
CA SER A 37 0.01 -7.60 12.21
C SER A 37 -0.55 -6.26 12.67
N LEU A 38 -0.79 -5.32 11.77
CA LEU A 38 -1.16 -3.96 12.13
C LEU A 38 -2.64 -3.68 11.87
N ALA A 39 -3.52 -4.18 12.77
CA ALA A 39 -4.77 -3.49 12.99
C ALA A 39 -4.47 -2.09 13.56
N LEU A 40 -5.23 -1.07 13.21
CA LEU A 40 -5.03 0.29 13.70
C LEU A 40 -5.00 0.35 15.23
N ASP A 41 -5.76 -0.54 15.88
CA ASP A 41 -5.75 -0.70 17.35
C ASP A 41 -4.37 -1.05 17.90
N SER A 42 -3.60 -1.86 17.21
CA SER A 42 -2.22 -2.22 17.64
C SER A 42 -1.22 -1.07 17.51
N CYS A 43 -1.60 0.03 16.85
CA CYS A 43 -0.77 1.22 16.69
C CYS A 43 -1.05 2.31 17.73
N ARG A 44 -1.98 2.09 18.70
CA ARG A 44 -2.37 3.08 19.72
C ARG A 44 -1.18 3.68 20.46
N ASP A 45 -0.25 2.86 20.91
CA ASP A 45 0.94 3.33 21.64
C ASP A 45 1.82 4.23 20.78
N SER A 46 2.03 3.86 19.52
CA SER A 46 2.80 4.68 18.57
C SER A 46 2.09 6.00 18.22
N ILE A 47 0.77 5.98 18.07
CA ILE A 47 -0.04 7.19 17.84
C ILE A 47 0.02 8.11 19.07
N THR A 48 -0.06 7.54 20.28
CA THR A 48 0.06 8.29 21.52
C THR A 48 1.43 8.93 21.67
N ALA A 49 2.50 8.18 21.39
CA ALA A 49 3.87 8.69 21.38
C ALA A 49 4.06 9.82 20.34
N TYR A 50 3.48 9.68 19.14
CA TYR A 50 3.54 10.72 18.13
C TYR A 50 2.79 11.99 18.53
N ARG A 51 1.61 11.86 19.13
CA ARG A 51 0.86 13.02 19.63
C ARG A 51 1.61 13.74 20.75
N ALA A 52 2.20 12.99 21.69
CA ALA A 52 3.03 13.56 22.76
C ALA A 52 4.24 14.31 22.17
N ALA A 53 4.92 13.76 21.16
CA ALA A 53 5.99 14.44 20.44
C ALA A 53 5.52 15.73 19.75
N CYS A 54 4.37 15.70 19.10
CA CYS A 54 3.77 16.87 18.47
C CYS A 54 3.41 17.95 19.49
N GLU A 55 2.80 17.57 20.62
CA GLU A 55 2.44 18.49 21.71
C GLU A 55 3.69 19.15 22.31
N HIS A 56 4.74 18.36 22.58
CA HIS A 56 6.01 18.86 23.10
C HIS A 56 6.65 19.90 22.16
N LEU A 57 6.56 19.70 20.86
CA LEU A 57 7.14 20.60 19.87
C LEU A 57 6.18 21.71 19.38
N GLY A 58 4.93 21.72 19.85
CA GLY A 58 3.93 22.70 19.46
C GLY A 58 3.50 22.59 18.00
N VAL A 59 3.54 21.39 17.40
CA VAL A 59 3.12 21.12 16.03
C VAL A 59 1.82 20.34 15.98
N LYS A 60 1.01 20.55 14.93
CA LYS A 60 -0.25 19.82 14.74
C LYS A 60 0.05 18.39 14.27
N PRO A 61 -0.55 17.37 14.91
CA PRO A 61 -0.36 15.99 14.44
C PRO A 61 -1.09 15.75 13.12
N GLU A 62 -0.36 15.19 12.14
CA GLU A 62 -0.88 14.72 10.86
C GLU A 62 -0.69 13.20 10.80
N ILE A 63 -1.81 12.46 10.82
CA ILE A 63 -1.84 10.99 10.90
C ILE A 63 -2.54 10.45 9.67
N MET A 64 -1.78 9.81 8.80
CA MET A 64 -2.26 9.13 7.60
C MET A 64 -2.36 7.64 7.85
N ILE A 65 -3.48 7.02 7.53
CA ILE A 65 -3.59 5.56 7.44
C ILE A 65 -3.60 5.14 5.97
N ASP A 66 -2.78 4.12 5.65
CA ASP A 66 -2.77 3.48 4.34
C ASP A 66 -3.55 2.18 4.46
N LEU A 67 -4.71 2.14 3.79
CA LEU A 67 -5.66 1.03 3.85
C LEU A 67 -5.10 -0.24 3.21
N GLN A 68 -5.71 -1.38 3.48
CA GLN A 68 -5.39 -2.61 2.77
C GLN A 68 -5.96 -2.60 1.34
N GLY A 69 -7.12 -1.99 1.17
CA GLY A 69 -7.78 -1.83 -0.11
C GLY A 69 -8.13 -3.15 -0.79
N PRO A 70 -8.21 -3.14 -2.13
CA PRO A 70 -8.64 -4.28 -2.93
C PRO A 70 -7.55 -5.33 -3.17
N GLU A 71 -6.40 -5.25 -2.50
CA GLU A 71 -5.30 -6.20 -2.67
C GLU A 71 -5.74 -7.63 -2.36
N ILE A 72 -5.41 -8.54 -3.25
CA ILE A 72 -5.71 -9.95 -3.06
C ILE A 72 -4.71 -10.58 -2.11
N ARG A 73 -5.23 -11.11 -1.00
CA ARG A 73 -4.42 -11.84 -0.02
C ARG A 73 -4.99 -13.23 0.23
N SER A 74 -4.10 -14.18 0.53
CA SER A 74 -4.52 -15.51 0.98
C SER A 74 -5.33 -15.41 2.28
N GLY A 75 -6.22 -16.35 2.50
CA GLY A 75 -6.96 -16.46 3.75
C GLY A 75 -6.06 -16.84 4.93
N ASN A 76 -6.63 -16.83 6.13
CA ASN A 76 -5.93 -17.28 7.34
C ASN A 76 -5.56 -18.76 7.22
N MET A 77 -4.39 -19.12 7.72
CA MET A 77 -3.90 -20.51 7.75
C MET A 77 -3.55 -20.88 9.19
N ARG A 78 -3.90 -22.09 9.62
CA ARG A 78 -3.58 -22.58 10.96
C ARG A 78 -2.07 -22.83 11.11
N ASN A 79 -1.46 -23.42 10.07
CA ASN A 79 -0.04 -23.74 10.04
C ASN A 79 0.56 -23.25 8.71
N PRO A 80 1.77 -22.68 8.73
CA PRO A 80 2.50 -22.38 7.50
C PRO A 80 2.92 -23.69 6.81
N TYR A 81 2.95 -23.67 5.46
CA TYR A 81 3.51 -24.76 4.66
C TYR A 81 4.83 -24.30 4.05
N ILE A 82 5.77 -25.22 3.94
CA ILE A 82 6.95 -25.09 3.09
C ILE A 82 6.68 -25.97 1.88
N LEU A 83 6.75 -25.39 0.70
CA LEU A 83 6.61 -26.08 -0.57
C LEU A 83 7.96 -26.15 -1.26
N GLU A 84 8.27 -27.31 -1.82
CA GLU A 84 9.41 -27.50 -2.72
C GLU A 84 8.92 -27.48 -4.18
N PRO A 85 9.80 -27.24 -5.17
CA PRO A 85 9.42 -27.28 -6.57
C PRO A 85 8.76 -28.62 -6.93
N GLY A 86 7.58 -28.57 -7.51
CA GLY A 86 6.78 -29.75 -7.88
C GLY A 86 5.74 -30.18 -6.86
N ASP A 87 5.78 -29.65 -5.62
CA ASP A 87 4.76 -29.96 -4.62
C ASP A 87 3.39 -29.47 -5.06
N GLU A 88 2.38 -30.29 -4.77
CA GLU A 88 1.00 -30.00 -5.11
C GLU A 88 0.25 -29.35 -3.95
N ILE A 89 -0.63 -28.41 -4.27
CA ILE A 89 -1.44 -27.64 -3.34
C ILE A 89 -2.86 -27.50 -3.86
N ILE A 90 -3.85 -27.54 -2.98
CA ILE A 90 -5.24 -27.26 -3.33
C ILE A 90 -5.51 -25.76 -3.18
N ILE A 91 -5.99 -25.11 -4.22
CA ILE A 91 -6.38 -23.70 -4.22
C ILE A 91 -7.90 -23.65 -4.09
N ARG A 92 -8.42 -23.00 -3.04
CA ARG A 92 -9.85 -22.92 -2.73
C ARG A 92 -10.17 -21.74 -1.80
N GLN A 93 -11.47 -21.43 -1.64
CA GLN A 93 -11.89 -20.27 -0.84
C GLN A 93 -11.69 -20.43 0.67
N ARG A 94 -11.86 -21.64 1.21
CA ARG A 94 -11.83 -21.89 2.67
C ARG A 94 -10.87 -23.00 3.04
N GLN A 95 -10.29 -22.94 4.22
CA GLN A 95 -9.56 -24.07 4.80
C GLN A 95 -10.53 -25.17 5.20
N ARG A 96 -10.31 -26.39 4.71
CA ARG A 96 -10.99 -27.61 5.11
C ARG A 96 -9.94 -28.70 5.21
N HIS A 97 -10.25 -29.79 5.92
CA HIS A 97 -9.33 -30.92 5.99
C HIS A 97 -9.17 -31.54 4.59
N GLU A 98 -7.94 -31.49 4.09
CA GLU A 98 -7.51 -32.11 2.82
C GLU A 98 -6.20 -32.85 3.09
N GLU A 99 -5.89 -33.86 2.27
CA GLU A 99 -4.62 -34.57 2.37
C GLU A 99 -3.44 -33.71 1.91
N LYS A 100 -3.70 -32.79 0.95
CA LYS A 100 -2.70 -31.86 0.42
C LYS A 100 -2.76 -30.51 1.14
N PRO A 101 -1.66 -29.75 1.14
CA PRO A 101 -1.68 -28.36 1.57
C PRO A 101 -2.78 -27.54 0.87
N ILE A 102 -3.33 -26.55 1.56
CA ILE A 102 -4.36 -25.67 1.01
C ILE A 102 -3.85 -24.26 0.94
N LEU A 103 -4.02 -23.60 -0.22
CA LEU A 103 -3.95 -22.16 -0.37
C LEU A 103 -5.38 -21.59 -0.34
N PRO A 104 -5.81 -21.02 0.79
CA PRO A 104 -7.12 -20.37 0.84
C PRO A 104 -7.04 -19.04 0.10
N VAL A 105 -7.93 -18.82 -0.87
CA VAL A 105 -7.96 -17.61 -1.69
C VAL A 105 -9.33 -16.94 -1.64
N PRO A 106 -9.42 -15.60 -1.81
CA PRO A 106 -10.69 -14.91 -1.84
C PRO A 106 -11.50 -15.23 -3.10
N THR A 107 -12.79 -14.95 -3.01
CA THR A 107 -13.78 -15.19 -4.09
C THR A 107 -13.34 -14.56 -5.41
N ALA A 108 -12.85 -13.34 -5.38
CA ALA A 108 -12.40 -12.64 -6.60
C ALA A 108 -11.31 -13.42 -7.34
N LEU A 109 -10.31 -13.96 -6.61
CA LEU A 109 -9.23 -14.71 -7.23
C LEU A 109 -9.73 -16.06 -7.75
N ILE A 110 -10.50 -16.84 -6.96
CA ILE A 110 -10.93 -18.17 -7.37
C ILE A 110 -11.80 -18.13 -8.64
N HIS A 111 -12.61 -17.07 -8.82
CA HIS A 111 -13.43 -16.90 -10.02
C HIS A 111 -12.61 -16.49 -11.25
N ALA A 112 -11.49 -15.79 -11.07
CA ALA A 112 -10.62 -15.37 -12.15
C ALA A 112 -9.64 -16.46 -12.62
N LEU A 113 -9.46 -17.54 -11.82
CA LEU A 113 -8.51 -18.61 -12.12
C LEU A 113 -8.97 -19.48 -13.28
N GLU A 114 -8.00 -19.82 -14.11
CA GLU A 114 -8.06 -20.77 -15.21
C GLU A 114 -6.87 -21.73 -15.15
N SER A 115 -7.02 -22.92 -15.75
CA SER A 115 -5.89 -23.85 -15.89
C SER A 115 -4.78 -23.22 -16.72
N GLY A 116 -3.54 -23.32 -16.25
CA GLY A 116 -2.36 -22.70 -16.86
C GLY A 116 -1.99 -21.34 -16.24
N ASP A 117 -2.86 -20.73 -15.46
CA ASP A 117 -2.54 -19.49 -14.75
C ASP A 117 -1.38 -19.68 -13.76
N ARG A 118 -0.72 -18.57 -13.42
CA ARG A 118 0.38 -18.54 -12.48
C ARG A 118 0.07 -17.56 -11.36
N ILE A 119 -0.03 -18.06 -10.15
CA ILE A 119 -0.19 -17.26 -8.94
C ILE A 119 1.20 -16.94 -8.39
N ILE A 120 1.52 -15.66 -8.32
CA ILE A 120 2.72 -15.13 -7.69
C ILE A 120 2.40 -14.90 -6.22
N VAL A 121 3.26 -15.41 -5.33
CA VAL A 121 3.09 -15.32 -3.89
C VAL A 121 4.17 -14.42 -3.31
N HIS A 122 3.80 -13.56 -2.37
CA HIS A 122 4.68 -12.71 -1.59
C HIS A 122 5.70 -11.94 -2.46
N ASP A 123 5.18 -10.99 -3.28
CA ASP A 123 5.97 -10.08 -4.12
C ASP A 123 6.99 -10.75 -5.05
N GLY A 124 6.73 -12.02 -5.42
CA GLY A 124 7.57 -12.76 -6.36
C GLY A 124 8.57 -13.72 -5.71
N GLU A 125 8.49 -13.97 -4.40
CA GLU A 125 9.36 -14.96 -3.75
C GLU A 125 9.25 -16.35 -4.40
N PHE A 126 8.04 -16.78 -4.76
CA PHE A 126 7.80 -17.99 -5.54
C PHE A 126 6.44 -17.95 -6.23
N SER A 127 6.15 -18.97 -7.04
CA SER A 127 4.89 -19.04 -7.79
C SER A 127 4.28 -20.44 -7.76
N ILE A 128 2.97 -20.46 -7.98
CA ILE A 128 2.18 -21.68 -8.08
C ILE A 128 1.49 -21.67 -9.44
N ARG A 129 1.74 -22.73 -10.24
CA ARG A 129 1.05 -22.98 -11.50
C ARG A 129 -0.28 -23.64 -11.24
N VAL A 130 -1.37 -23.10 -11.75
CA VAL A 130 -2.68 -23.74 -11.74
C VAL A 130 -2.69 -24.84 -12.79
N ILE A 131 -2.87 -26.09 -12.37
CA ILE A 131 -2.81 -27.26 -13.25
C ILE A 131 -4.17 -27.53 -13.88
N GLU A 132 -5.19 -27.73 -13.04
CA GLU A 132 -6.54 -28.06 -13.48
C GLU A 132 -7.59 -27.63 -12.46
N GLU A 133 -8.81 -27.42 -12.93
CA GLU A 133 -9.98 -27.26 -12.08
C GLU A 133 -10.44 -28.64 -11.63
N LEU A 134 -10.60 -28.83 -10.33
CA LEU A 134 -11.07 -30.06 -9.73
C LEU A 134 -12.59 -30.05 -9.61
N GLU A 135 -13.18 -31.24 -9.49
CA GLU A 135 -14.61 -31.38 -9.23
C GLU A 135 -15.01 -30.55 -8.00
N ALA A 136 -16.03 -29.73 -8.15
CA ALA A 136 -16.51 -28.86 -7.10
C ALA A 136 -17.16 -29.69 -5.97
N ILE A 137 -16.82 -29.37 -4.73
CA ILE A 137 -17.42 -30.03 -3.58
C ILE A 137 -18.58 -29.16 -3.08
N PRO A 138 -19.82 -29.68 -3.04
CA PRO A 138 -20.92 -28.96 -2.41
C PRO A 138 -20.63 -28.73 -0.93
N GLU A 139 -20.83 -27.51 -0.45
CA GLU A 139 -20.75 -27.17 0.96
C GLU A 139 -22.14 -26.79 1.47
N GLU A 140 -22.65 -27.58 2.40
CA GLU A 140 -23.91 -27.32 3.07
C GLU A 140 -23.62 -26.44 4.30
N LEU A 141 -24.20 -25.24 4.34
CA LEU A 141 -24.18 -24.39 5.50
C LEU A 141 -25.56 -24.37 6.17
N HIS A 142 -25.57 -24.70 7.46
CA HIS A 142 -26.71 -24.42 8.31
C HIS A 142 -26.71 -22.92 8.65
N PRO A 143 -27.73 -22.15 8.23
CA PRO A 143 -27.89 -20.79 8.74
C PRO A 143 -28.21 -20.87 10.23
N GLY A 144 -27.33 -20.36 11.07
CA GLY A 144 -27.25 -20.55 12.50
C GLY A 144 -28.52 -20.67 13.30
N GLY A 145 -28.62 -21.74 14.06
CA GLY A 145 -29.44 -21.84 15.25
C GLY A 145 -30.93 -22.23 15.08
N ASP A 146 -31.46 -22.32 13.89
CA ASP A 146 -32.82 -22.79 13.62
C ASP A 146 -32.76 -24.16 12.95
N GLU A 147 -33.24 -25.21 13.68
CA GLU A 147 -33.28 -26.59 13.19
C GLU A 147 -34.19 -26.80 11.96
N ASN A 148 -35.00 -25.78 11.60
CA ASN A 148 -35.90 -25.82 10.45
C ASN A 148 -35.42 -24.98 9.27
N ALA A 149 -34.22 -24.37 9.35
CA ALA A 149 -33.67 -23.59 8.24
C ALA A 149 -33.23 -24.52 7.10
N GLU A 150 -33.66 -24.19 5.86
CA GLU A 150 -33.21 -24.91 4.67
C GLU A 150 -31.68 -24.79 4.51
N PHE A 151 -31.04 -25.91 4.16
CA PHE A 151 -29.61 -25.95 3.84
C PHE A 151 -29.33 -25.09 2.63
N ILE A 152 -28.38 -24.17 2.74
CA ILE A 152 -27.87 -23.44 1.59
C ILE A 152 -26.64 -24.19 1.09
N THR A 153 -26.74 -24.76 -0.09
CA THR A 153 -25.62 -25.46 -0.74
C THR A 153 -24.82 -24.47 -1.57
N PHE A 154 -23.58 -24.27 -1.20
CA PHE A 154 -22.63 -23.49 -1.97
C PHE A 154 -21.74 -24.43 -2.79
N ILE A 155 -21.59 -24.15 -4.08
CA ILE A 155 -20.66 -24.85 -4.96
C ILE A 155 -19.39 -24.01 -5.05
N HIS A 156 -18.31 -24.49 -4.45
CA HIS A 156 -17.04 -23.80 -4.46
C HIS A 156 -16.10 -24.39 -5.52
N ARG A 157 -15.60 -23.51 -6.40
CA ARG A 157 -14.52 -23.87 -7.32
C ARG A 157 -13.25 -24.23 -6.54
N ARG A 158 -12.53 -25.19 -7.04
CA ARG A 158 -11.25 -25.62 -6.48
C ARG A 158 -10.31 -26.03 -7.59
N PHE A 159 -9.02 -25.77 -7.40
CA PHE A 159 -7.99 -26.06 -8.39
C PHE A 159 -6.87 -26.86 -7.75
N LEU A 160 -6.22 -27.69 -8.56
CA LEU A 160 -4.92 -28.25 -8.26
C LEU A 160 -3.86 -27.25 -8.71
N GLY A 161 -2.97 -26.84 -7.81
CA GLY A 161 -1.80 -26.03 -8.09
C GLY A 161 -0.52 -26.83 -7.90
N ARG A 162 0.57 -26.41 -8.54
CA ARG A 162 1.91 -26.96 -8.38
C ARG A 162 2.92 -25.86 -8.14
N ALA A 163 3.73 -25.99 -7.09
CA ALA A 163 4.78 -25.03 -6.77
C ALA A 163 5.89 -25.06 -7.85
N GLU A 164 6.26 -23.88 -8.35
CA GLU A 164 7.35 -23.72 -9.34
C GLU A 164 8.68 -23.35 -8.69
N GLY A 165 8.69 -23.04 -7.41
CA GLY A 165 9.86 -22.69 -6.62
C GLY A 165 9.72 -23.17 -5.18
N ARG A 166 10.81 -23.09 -4.42
CA ARG A 166 10.75 -23.29 -2.97
C ARG A 166 10.20 -22.03 -2.33
N GLY A 167 9.19 -22.20 -1.50
CA GLY A 167 8.58 -21.07 -0.79
C GLY A 167 7.86 -21.47 0.48
N ARG A 168 7.66 -20.49 1.35
CA ARG A 168 6.86 -20.65 2.57
C ARG A 168 5.55 -19.89 2.41
N ILE A 169 4.44 -20.59 2.55
CA ILE A 169 3.11 -19.98 2.58
C ILE A 169 2.67 -19.83 4.03
N ARG A 170 2.35 -18.60 4.40
CA ARG A 170 1.67 -18.24 5.66
C ARG A 170 0.28 -17.73 5.31
N GLY A 171 -0.58 -17.57 6.28
CA GLY A 171 -1.85 -16.87 6.05
C GLY A 171 -1.64 -15.39 5.75
N ARG A 172 -2.51 -14.81 4.92
CA ARG A 172 -2.57 -13.40 4.55
C ARG A 172 -1.41 -12.90 3.68
N GLU A 173 -0.76 -13.82 2.92
CA GLU A 173 0.24 -13.45 1.92
C GLU A 173 -0.40 -12.76 0.72
N THR A 174 0.29 -11.79 0.14
CA THR A 174 -0.12 -11.15 -1.13
C THR A 174 -0.14 -12.18 -2.26
N LEU A 175 -1.19 -12.17 -3.06
CA LEU A 175 -1.36 -13.04 -4.21
C LEU A 175 -1.61 -12.19 -5.46
N THR A 176 -0.80 -12.39 -6.48
CA THR A 176 -0.97 -11.74 -7.78
C THR A 176 -1.16 -12.78 -8.86
N LEU A 177 -2.13 -12.58 -9.74
CA LEU A 177 -2.32 -13.44 -10.91
C LEU A 177 -1.52 -12.86 -12.07
N GLU A 178 -0.54 -13.63 -12.58
CA GLU A 178 0.35 -13.15 -13.64
C GLU A 178 -0.44 -12.80 -14.91
N GLY A 179 -0.29 -11.57 -15.39
CA GLY A 179 -0.95 -11.09 -16.60
C GLY A 179 -2.44 -10.75 -16.47
N LYS A 180 -3.05 -10.93 -15.29
CA LYS A 180 -4.46 -10.57 -15.03
C LYS A 180 -4.55 -9.65 -13.82
N GLU A 181 -5.27 -8.55 -13.94
CA GLU A 181 -5.59 -7.68 -12.81
C GLU A 181 -6.83 -8.22 -12.08
N VAL A 182 -6.65 -8.66 -10.85
CA VAL A 182 -7.74 -9.18 -10.00
C VAL A 182 -7.74 -8.38 -8.70
N TYR A 183 -8.89 -7.87 -8.33
CA TYR A 183 -9.05 -7.03 -7.16
C TYR A 183 -10.21 -7.51 -6.27
N GLY A 184 -10.06 -7.30 -4.98
CA GLY A 184 -11.12 -7.43 -3.99
C GLY A 184 -12.05 -6.20 -3.95
N ASN A 185 -12.77 -6.07 -2.86
CA ASN A 185 -13.58 -4.88 -2.60
C ASN A 185 -12.68 -3.66 -2.35
N VAL A 186 -13.10 -2.49 -2.80
CA VAL A 186 -12.37 -1.22 -2.60
C VAL A 186 -12.05 -0.99 -1.13
N ILE A 187 -13.02 -1.20 -0.26
CA ILE A 187 -12.86 -1.23 1.20
C ILE A 187 -12.92 -2.69 1.66
N SER A 188 -11.82 -3.20 2.15
CA SER A 188 -11.75 -4.56 2.69
C SER A 188 -12.48 -4.66 4.05
N SER A 189 -12.80 -5.88 4.50
CA SER A 189 -13.37 -6.08 5.84
C SER A 189 -12.42 -5.64 6.96
N ALA A 190 -11.12 -5.72 6.74
CA ALA A 190 -10.13 -5.21 7.67
C ALA A 190 -10.12 -3.68 7.69
N ASP A 191 -10.27 -3.03 6.52
CA ASP A 191 -10.39 -1.57 6.46
C ASP A 191 -11.63 -1.08 7.19
N GLN A 192 -12.79 -1.76 7.02
CA GLN A 192 -14.00 -1.44 7.76
C GLN A 192 -13.75 -1.46 9.28
N THR A 193 -13.08 -2.50 9.78
CA THR A 193 -12.72 -2.59 11.21
C THR A 193 -11.80 -1.45 11.63
N ASN A 194 -10.78 -1.11 10.84
CA ASN A 194 -9.84 -0.05 11.15
C ASN A 194 -10.50 1.35 11.12
N LEU A 195 -11.42 1.58 10.18
CA LEU A 195 -12.14 2.85 10.05
C LEU A 195 -13.04 3.15 11.26
N THR A 196 -13.55 2.13 11.95
CA THR A 196 -14.32 2.35 13.20
C THR A 196 -13.52 3.07 14.29
N LEU A 197 -12.18 2.92 14.28
CA LEU A 197 -11.27 3.50 15.25
C LEU A 197 -10.60 4.79 14.76
N ALA A 198 -10.69 5.07 13.48
CA ALA A 198 -9.92 6.13 12.85
C ALA A 198 -10.23 7.53 13.41
N ALA A 199 -11.51 7.83 13.66
CA ALA A 199 -11.92 9.11 14.25
C ALA A 199 -11.41 9.28 15.69
N GLU A 200 -11.54 8.25 16.53
CA GLU A 200 -11.05 8.23 17.90
C GLU A 200 -9.52 8.43 17.96
N LEU A 201 -8.81 7.75 17.06
CA LEU A 201 -7.35 7.83 16.99
C LEU A 201 -6.85 9.08 16.25
N GLY A 202 -7.76 9.96 15.79
CA GLY A 202 -7.45 11.25 15.17
C GLY A 202 -6.72 11.13 13.85
N VAL A 203 -7.13 10.20 13.02
CA VAL A 203 -6.70 10.08 11.63
C VAL A 203 -7.09 11.36 10.88
N THR A 204 -6.13 11.95 10.19
CA THR A 204 -6.29 13.20 9.44
C THR A 204 -6.34 13.01 7.94
N SER A 205 -5.88 11.86 7.43
CA SER A 205 -5.94 11.53 6.00
C SER A 205 -5.92 10.02 5.78
N VAL A 206 -6.43 9.60 4.64
CA VAL A 206 -6.51 8.18 4.23
C VAL A 206 -5.81 8.00 2.90
N MET A 207 -4.95 6.99 2.80
CA MET A 207 -4.33 6.57 1.57
C MET A 207 -5.01 5.30 1.06
N GLN A 208 -5.53 5.33 -0.17
CA GLN A 208 -6.20 4.20 -0.82
C GLN A 208 -5.26 3.53 -1.82
N PRO A 209 -4.87 2.27 -1.60
CA PRO A 209 -4.05 1.53 -2.55
C PRO A 209 -4.88 0.99 -3.72
N PHE A 210 -4.19 0.67 -4.82
CA PHE A 210 -4.73 0.02 -6.02
C PHE A 210 -6.04 0.65 -6.54
N VAL A 211 -6.10 1.98 -6.55
CA VAL A 211 -7.22 2.71 -7.15
C VAL A 211 -7.27 2.39 -8.65
N ARG A 212 -8.45 2.06 -9.17
CA ARG A 212 -8.65 1.66 -10.57
C ARG A 212 -9.28 2.79 -11.40
N SER A 213 -10.15 3.59 -10.76
CA SER A 213 -10.86 4.70 -11.39
C SER A 213 -11.34 5.72 -10.34
N GLY A 214 -11.92 6.82 -10.77
CA GLY A 214 -12.55 7.80 -9.89
C GLY A 214 -13.71 7.23 -9.05
N GLU A 215 -14.38 6.21 -9.53
CA GLU A 215 -15.47 5.53 -8.82
C GLU A 215 -14.99 4.85 -7.53
N ASP A 216 -13.78 4.29 -7.54
CA ASP A 216 -13.18 3.71 -6.31
C ASP A 216 -13.00 4.80 -5.24
N ILE A 217 -12.62 6.02 -5.62
CA ILE A 217 -12.42 7.13 -4.69
C ILE A 217 -13.75 7.62 -4.14
N ILE A 218 -14.79 7.67 -4.96
CA ILE A 218 -16.14 7.99 -4.53
C ILE A 218 -16.61 6.96 -3.48
N ALA A 219 -16.43 5.67 -3.76
CA ALA A 219 -16.78 4.60 -2.81
C ALA A 219 -16.02 4.71 -1.48
N VAL A 220 -14.72 5.06 -1.51
CA VAL A 220 -13.93 5.33 -0.29
C VAL A 220 -14.51 6.53 0.46
N ARG A 221 -14.82 7.61 -0.23
CA ARG A 221 -15.38 8.83 0.38
C ARG A 221 -16.72 8.58 1.06
N GLU A 222 -17.60 7.81 0.42
CA GLU A 222 -18.88 7.39 1.00
C GLU A 222 -18.66 6.50 2.24
N ALA A 223 -17.74 5.55 2.18
CA ALA A 223 -17.41 4.73 3.33
C ALA A 223 -16.87 5.57 4.50
N LEU A 224 -15.95 6.49 4.26
CA LEU A 224 -15.41 7.40 5.28
C LEU A 224 -16.53 8.22 5.94
N ALA A 225 -17.45 8.77 5.14
CA ALA A 225 -18.60 9.51 5.65
C ALA A 225 -19.48 8.64 6.56
N GLY A 226 -19.67 7.36 6.23
CA GLY A 226 -20.38 6.38 7.06
C GLY A 226 -19.75 6.14 8.44
N TYR A 227 -18.43 6.36 8.57
CA TYR A 227 -17.69 6.32 9.83
C TYR A 227 -17.51 7.69 10.49
N GLY A 228 -18.16 8.74 9.98
CA GLY A 228 -18.06 10.10 10.52
C GLY A 228 -16.70 10.77 10.21
N LEU A 229 -15.98 10.30 9.20
CA LEU A 229 -14.70 10.83 8.79
C LEU A 229 -14.86 11.74 7.55
N THR A 230 -14.31 12.95 7.65
CA THR A 230 -14.18 13.87 6.53
C THR A 230 -12.72 14.28 6.44
N CYS A 231 -11.94 13.52 5.65
CA CYS A 231 -10.51 13.73 5.52
C CYS A 231 -10.06 13.52 4.06
N PRO A 232 -8.91 14.10 3.66
CA PRO A 232 -8.35 13.93 2.33
C PRO A 232 -8.06 12.47 2.00
N ILE A 233 -8.33 12.10 0.74
CA ILE A 233 -8.03 10.78 0.16
C ILE A 233 -6.82 10.89 -0.75
N PHE A 234 -5.78 10.16 -0.42
CA PHE A 234 -4.55 10.00 -1.19
C PHE A 234 -4.67 8.75 -2.07
N ALA A 235 -4.92 8.93 -3.36
CA ALA A 235 -5.19 7.86 -4.31
C ALA A 235 -3.89 7.33 -4.94
N LYS A 236 -3.55 6.06 -4.69
CA LYS A 236 -2.30 5.45 -5.18
C LYS A 236 -2.47 4.94 -6.61
N ILE A 237 -1.57 5.40 -7.49
CA ILE A 237 -1.44 4.93 -8.87
C ILE A 237 -0.41 3.80 -8.88
N GLU A 238 -0.89 2.57 -8.99
CA GLU A 238 -0.10 1.33 -8.81
C GLU A 238 -0.36 0.28 -9.89
N SER A 239 -1.34 0.50 -10.77
CA SER A 239 -1.80 -0.48 -11.74
C SER A 239 -1.91 0.10 -13.14
N LYS A 240 -2.05 -0.77 -14.13
CA LYS A 240 -2.34 -0.35 -15.50
C LYS A 240 -3.73 0.27 -15.59
N SER A 241 -4.71 -0.32 -14.90
CA SER A 241 -6.07 0.23 -14.84
C SER A 241 -6.07 1.67 -14.33
N ALA A 242 -5.28 1.97 -13.27
CA ALA A 242 -5.13 3.34 -12.77
C ALA A 242 -4.56 4.30 -13.81
N LEU A 243 -3.61 3.84 -14.65
CA LEU A 243 -3.04 4.66 -15.72
C LEU A 243 -4.04 4.91 -16.83
N ASP A 244 -4.86 3.91 -17.18
CA ASP A 244 -5.87 4.00 -18.23
C ASP A 244 -7.03 4.95 -17.83
N HIS A 245 -7.31 5.07 -16.51
CA HIS A 245 -8.38 5.94 -15.96
C HIS A 245 -7.83 7.14 -15.15
N LEU A 246 -6.59 7.54 -15.41
CA LEU A 246 -5.89 8.55 -14.60
C LEU A 246 -6.65 9.88 -14.49
N ASP A 247 -7.33 10.30 -15.55
CA ASP A 247 -8.06 11.58 -15.54
C ASP A 247 -9.23 11.58 -14.55
N SER A 248 -10.01 10.50 -14.50
CA SER A 248 -11.09 10.36 -13.51
C SER A 248 -10.57 10.25 -12.08
N ILE A 249 -9.41 9.63 -11.88
CA ILE A 249 -8.75 9.56 -10.57
C ILE A 249 -8.30 10.95 -10.12
N ILE A 250 -7.65 11.72 -11.00
CA ILE A 250 -7.22 13.10 -10.72
C ILE A 250 -8.41 14.00 -10.38
N GLU A 251 -9.55 13.80 -11.03
CA GLU A 251 -10.76 14.58 -10.75
C GLU A 251 -11.31 14.34 -9.33
N GLN A 252 -11.30 13.08 -8.86
CA GLN A 252 -11.95 12.69 -7.60
C GLN A 252 -11.01 12.65 -6.39
N ALA A 253 -9.70 12.44 -6.58
CA ALA A 253 -8.72 12.38 -5.50
C ALA A 253 -8.45 13.77 -4.90
N ASP A 254 -8.16 13.84 -3.60
CA ASP A 254 -7.62 15.05 -2.99
C ASP A 254 -6.10 15.18 -3.27
N VAL A 255 -5.39 14.05 -3.26
CA VAL A 255 -3.98 13.94 -3.62
C VAL A 255 -3.75 12.68 -4.44
N VAL A 256 -3.02 12.77 -5.55
CA VAL A 256 -2.58 11.61 -6.33
C VAL A 256 -1.24 11.11 -5.80
N VAL A 257 -1.09 9.81 -5.60
CA VAL A 257 0.16 9.20 -5.11
C VAL A 257 0.82 8.37 -6.20
N ILE A 258 2.01 8.76 -6.61
CA ILE A 258 2.85 8.00 -7.54
C ILE A 258 3.61 6.95 -6.71
N ALA A 259 3.03 5.76 -6.57
CA ALA A 259 3.56 4.68 -5.76
C ALA A 259 4.46 3.77 -6.60
N ARG A 260 5.73 4.17 -6.73
CA ARG A 260 6.69 3.60 -7.69
C ARG A 260 6.99 2.12 -7.49
N GLY A 261 6.78 1.58 -6.30
CA GLY A 261 6.99 0.16 -6.00
C GLY A 261 6.11 -0.73 -6.88
N ASP A 262 4.80 -0.66 -6.65
CA ASP A 262 3.82 -1.48 -7.38
C ASP A 262 3.62 -1.00 -8.81
N LEU A 263 3.72 0.30 -9.06
CA LEU A 263 3.68 0.84 -10.41
C LEU A 263 4.80 0.27 -11.32
N ALA A 264 5.98 -0.05 -10.75
CA ALA A 264 7.07 -0.70 -11.50
C ALA A 264 6.72 -2.13 -11.94
N ASN A 265 5.74 -2.78 -11.29
CA ASN A 265 5.21 -4.08 -11.71
C ASN A 265 4.18 -3.94 -12.85
N ALA A 266 3.46 -2.82 -12.87
CA ALA A 266 2.46 -2.53 -13.91
C ALA A 266 3.09 -2.03 -15.23
N VAL A 267 4.28 -1.41 -15.15
CA VAL A 267 5.02 -0.91 -16.31
C VAL A 267 6.47 -1.40 -16.26
N SER A 268 7.11 -1.57 -17.42
CA SER A 268 8.53 -1.97 -17.42
C SER A 268 9.40 -0.90 -16.75
N LEU A 269 10.37 -1.31 -15.93
CA LEU A 269 11.22 -0.42 -15.15
C LEU A 269 11.84 0.76 -15.95
N PRO A 270 12.33 0.59 -17.20
CA PRO A 270 12.83 1.72 -18.00
C PRO A 270 11.77 2.76 -18.36
N LYS A 271 10.48 2.41 -18.32
CA LYS A 271 9.38 3.34 -18.62
C LYS A 271 8.89 4.12 -17.38
N LEU A 272 9.19 3.63 -16.19
CA LEU A 272 8.69 4.19 -14.92
C LEU A 272 8.97 5.71 -14.80
N PRO A 273 10.18 6.24 -15.09
CA PRO A 273 10.43 7.68 -14.99
C PRO A 273 9.56 8.51 -15.94
N ALA A 274 9.33 8.02 -17.16
CA ALA A 274 8.47 8.71 -18.12
C ALA A 274 6.99 8.69 -17.69
N VAL A 275 6.53 7.59 -17.07
CA VAL A 275 5.18 7.48 -16.52
C VAL A 275 5.01 8.44 -15.34
N GLN A 276 5.96 8.49 -14.40
CA GLN A 276 5.95 9.46 -13.29
C GLN A 276 5.79 10.89 -13.80
N LYS A 277 6.59 11.29 -14.79
CA LYS A 277 6.52 12.65 -15.36
C LYS A 277 5.19 12.95 -16.05
N ARG A 278 4.57 11.96 -16.70
CA ARG A 278 3.23 12.12 -17.30
C ARG A 278 2.15 12.31 -16.25
N ILE A 279 2.18 11.52 -15.16
CA ILE A 279 1.24 11.67 -14.03
C ILE A 279 1.42 13.07 -13.42
N ALA A 280 2.65 13.46 -13.08
CA ALA A 280 2.97 14.78 -12.54
C ALA A 280 2.46 15.93 -13.43
N ALA A 281 2.70 15.84 -14.74
CA ALA A 281 2.22 16.85 -15.70
C ALA A 281 0.70 16.96 -15.73
N LYS A 282 -0.03 15.82 -15.71
CA LYS A 282 -1.50 15.82 -15.65
C LYS A 282 -2.04 16.38 -14.33
N CYS A 283 -1.43 16.02 -13.21
CA CYS A 283 -1.78 16.58 -11.90
C CYS A 283 -1.59 18.11 -11.89
N LYS A 284 -0.47 18.60 -12.41
CA LYS A 284 -0.21 20.03 -12.56
C LYS A 284 -1.26 20.75 -13.41
N GLN A 285 -1.61 20.17 -14.57
CA GLN A 285 -2.64 20.74 -15.46
C GLN A 285 -4.00 20.85 -14.78
N ALA A 286 -4.33 19.89 -13.92
CA ALA A 286 -5.58 19.85 -13.17
C ALA A 286 -5.52 20.62 -11.83
N ASN A 287 -4.40 21.24 -11.49
CA ASN A 287 -4.14 21.83 -10.16
C ASN A 287 -4.41 20.83 -9.02
N ARG A 288 -4.10 19.55 -9.25
CA ARG A 288 -4.24 18.48 -8.28
C ARG A 288 -2.89 18.20 -7.62
N PRO A 289 -2.81 18.30 -6.28
CA PRO A 289 -1.57 17.94 -5.56
C PRO A 289 -1.19 16.49 -5.79
N PHE A 290 0.11 16.21 -5.80
CA PHE A 290 0.59 14.84 -5.88
C PHE A 290 1.76 14.55 -4.95
N MET A 291 1.89 13.28 -4.59
CA MET A 291 2.92 12.70 -3.75
C MET A 291 3.80 11.75 -4.57
N VAL A 292 5.11 11.75 -4.30
CA VAL A 292 6.03 10.71 -4.77
C VAL A 292 6.49 9.86 -3.59
N VAL A 293 6.43 8.53 -3.76
CA VAL A 293 6.75 7.57 -2.70
C VAL A 293 7.45 6.32 -3.26
N THR A 294 8.09 5.59 -2.38
CA THR A 294 8.81 4.32 -2.56
C THR A 294 10.21 4.50 -3.12
N GLN A 295 11.18 3.93 -2.39
CA GLN A 295 12.60 3.91 -2.73
C GLN A 295 13.19 5.30 -2.97
N MET A 296 12.79 6.29 -2.16
CA MET A 296 13.34 7.64 -2.25
C MET A 296 14.80 7.70 -1.69
N LEU A 297 15.03 6.97 -0.60
CA LEU A 297 16.31 6.89 0.11
C LEU A 297 16.62 5.44 0.53
N HIS A 298 16.35 4.48 -0.35
CA HIS A 298 16.41 3.05 -0.06
C HIS A 298 17.77 2.58 0.51
N SER A 299 18.87 3.15 0.04
CA SER A 299 20.20 2.83 0.57
C SER A 299 20.36 3.15 2.05
N MET A 300 19.57 4.12 2.55
CA MET A 300 19.57 4.51 3.96
C MET A 300 18.83 3.54 4.90
N LEU A 301 18.28 2.45 4.40
CA LEU A 301 17.88 1.33 5.26
C LEU A 301 19.06 0.87 6.14
N THR A 302 20.27 0.90 5.60
CA THR A 302 21.48 0.43 6.26
C THR A 302 22.60 1.46 6.36
N ASN A 303 22.61 2.46 5.48
CA ASN A 303 23.65 3.50 5.41
C ASN A 303 23.14 4.80 6.05
N SER A 304 24.02 5.55 6.68
CA SER A 304 23.69 6.86 7.27
C SER A 304 23.65 8.01 6.26
N VAL A 305 24.05 7.75 5.01
CA VAL A 305 24.15 8.75 3.93
C VAL A 305 23.51 8.17 2.67
N PRO A 306 22.72 8.94 1.91
CA PRO A 306 22.14 8.48 0.66
C PRO A 306 23.16 8.40 -0.47
N THR A 307 22.81 7.71 -1.52
CA THR A 307 23.55 7.73 -2.78
C THR A 307 23.24 9.00 -3.59
N ARG A 308 24.16 9.41 -4.48
CA ARG A 308 23.94 10.56 -5.37
C ARG A 308 22.70 10.42 -6.28
N PRO A 309 22.41 9.24 -6.88
CA PRO A 309 21.16 9.03 -7.62
C PRO A 309 19.89 9.30 -6.79
N GLU A 310 19.86 8.88 -5.52
CA GLU A 310 18.70 9.12 -4.64
C GLU A 310 18.49 10.60 -4.35
N VAL A 311 19.57 11.35 -4.08
CA VAL A 311 19.50 12.82 -3.93
C VAL A 311 18.97 13.46 -5.22
N THR A 312 19.45 13.03 -6.39
CA THR A 312 18.97 13.53 -7.69
C THR A 312 17.50 13.17 -7.92
N ASP A 313 17.06 12.01 -7.49
CA ASP A 313 15.68 11.55 -7.63
C ASP A 313 14.70 12.42 -6.80
N ILE A 314 15.03 12.71 -5.54
CA ILE A 314 14.25 13.61 -4.68
C ILE A 314 14.16 15.01 -5.32
N PHE A 315 15.31 15.56 -5.73
CA PHE A 315 15.38 16.86 -6.36
C PHE A 315 14.49 16.94 -7.61
N ASN A 316 14.56 15.92 -8.49
CA ASN A 316 13.71 15.83 -9.67
C ASN A 316 12.21 15.70 -9.35
N ALA A 317 11.83 14.95 -8.30
CA ALA A 317 10.44 14.85 -7.90
C ALA A 317 9.85 16.23 -7.52
N VAL A 318 10.63 17.07 -6.82
CA VAL A 318 10.25 18.45 -6.49
C VAL A 318 10.20 19.33 -7.72
N LEU A 319 11.17 19.21 -8.65
CA LEU A 319 11.14 19.94 -9.93
C LEU A 319 9.92 19.57 -10.77
N ASP A 320 9.47 18.31 -10.70
CA ASP A 320 8.23 17.86 -11.35
C ASP A 320 6.98 18.50 -10.72
N GLY A 321 7.13 19.11 -9.53
CA GLY A 321 6.09 19.82 -8.78
C GLY A 321 5.41 18.98 -7.71
N ALA A 322 6.08 17.97 -7.15
CA ALA A 322 5.56 17.20 -6.04
C ALA A 322 5.24 18.08 -4.83
N ASP A 323 4.03 18.00 -4.32
CA ASP A 323 3.58 18.68 -3.11
C ASP A 323 3.93 17.89 -1.84
N TYR A 324 4.08 16.57 -2.00
CA TYR A 324 4.35 15.64 -0.92
C TYR A 324 5.46 14.67 -1.31
N LEU A 325 6.30 14.33 -0.34
CA LEU A 325 7.28 13.25 -0.41
C LEU A 325 7.10 12.31 0.78
N MET A 326 7.22 11.01 0.55
CA MET A 326 7.09 10.03 1.62
C MET A 326 8.16 8.95 1.51
N VAL A 327 8.71 8.58 2.69
CA VAL A 327 9.60 7.43 2.88
C VAL A 327 8.87 6.32 3.62
N THR A 328 9.24 5.09 3.33
CA THR A 328 8.54 3.88 3.78
C THR A 328 9.42 3.02 4.70
N GLY A 329 10.07 2.01 4.18
CA GLY A 329 10.99 1.14 4.91
C GLY A 329 12.14 1.91 5.56
N GLU A 330 12.58 2.98 4.93
CA GLU A 330 13.71 3.80 5.36
C GLU A 330 13.51 4.36 6.78
N THR A 331 12.28 4.70 7.15
CA THR A 331 11.96 5.16 8.51
C THR A 331 11.35 4.07 9.39
N SER A 332 10.59 3.12 8.82
CA SER A 332 9.87 2.12 9.62
C SER A 332 10.76 1.01 10.17
N VAL A 333 11.80 0.62 9.43
CA VAL A 333 12.72 -0.48 9.79
C VAL A 333 14.19 -0.11 9.57
N GLY A 334 14.48 1.03 8.91
CA GLY A 334 15.82 1.53 8.67
C GLY A 334 16.56 1.91 9.95
N ARG A 335 17.88 2.00 9.87
CA ARG A 335 18.74 2.28 11.03
C ARG A 335 18.81 3.76 11.41
N TYR A 336 18.45 4.66 10.48
CA TYR A 336 18.69 6.10 10.61
C TYR A 336 17.44 6.94 10.27
N PRO A 337 16.29 6.73 10.94
CA PRO A 337 15.02 7.35 10.54
C PRO A 337 15.06 8.89 10.57
N ALA A 338 15.72 9.49 11.54
CA ALA A 338 15.83 10.95 11.64
C ALA A 338 16.70 11.55 10.52
N GLU A 339 17.83 10.92 10.19
CA GLU A 339 18.70 11.31 9.09
C GLU A 339 18.02 11.16 7.73
N VAL A 340 17.21 10.12 7.56
CA VAL A 340 16.36 9.91 6.35
C VAL A 340 15.44 11.11 6.16
N ILE A 341 14.74 11.54 7.19
CA ILE A 341 13.86 12.72 7.12
C ILE A 341 14.68 13.98 6.85
N ARG A 342 15.83 14.15 7.53
CA ARG A 342 16.71 15.31 7.32
C ARG A 342 17.16 15.43 5.86
N TYR A 343 17.69 14.35 5.27
CA TYR A 343 18.11 14.37 3.86
C TYR A 343 16.96 14.64 2.91
N LEU A 344 15.80 13.99 3.15
CA LEU A 344 14.61 14.22 2.32
C LEU A 344 14.18 15.70 2.36
N ARG A 345 14.19 16.32 3.55
CA ARG A 345 13.84 17.74 3.75
C ARG A 345 14.88 18.69 3.15
N GLU A 346 16.15 18.46 3.41
CA GLU A 346 17.23 19.32 2.92
C GLU A 346 17.24 19.33 1.38
N VAL A 347 17.19 18.18 0.73
CA VAL A 347 17.17 18.08 -0.74
C VAL A 347 15.91 18.71 -1.32
N ALA A 348 14.75 18.50 -0.69
CA ALA A 348 13.52 19.16 -1.12
C ALA A 348 13.62 20.69 -1.02
N SER A 349 14.20 21.21 0.06
CA SER A 349 14.37 22.65 0.26
C SER A 349 15.33 23.27 -0.76
N GLU A 350 16.42 22.58 -1.10
CA GLU A 350 17.34 23.02 -2.17
C GLU A 350 16.65 23.05 -3.54
N ALA A 351 15.79 22.06 -3.84
CA ALA A 351 15.03 22.07 -5.08
C ALA A 351 13.99 23.19 -5.13
N GLU A 352 13.32 23.49 -4.01
CA GLU A 352 12.41 24.65 -3.89
C GLU A 352 13.14 25.98 -4.08
N ALA A 353 14.33 26.15 -3.48
CA ALA A 353 15.17 27.33 -3.64
C ALA A 353 15.58 27.51 -5.11
N PHE A 354 16.04 26.44 -5.76
CA PHE A 354 16.38 26.44 -7.18
C PHE A 354 15.21 26.85 -8.07
N LEU A 355 13.99 26.36 -7.80
CA LEU A 355 12.77 26.76 -8.53
C LEU A 355 12.47 28.26 -8.35
N ALA A 356 12.61 28.77 -7.13
CA ALA A 356 12.39 30.19 -6.83
C ALA A 356 13.39 31.12 -7.54
N GLU A 357 14.65 30.74 -7.57
CA GLU A 357 15.70 31.48 -8.29
C GLU A 357 15.43 31.55 -9.79
N ASN A 358 15.04 30.43 -10.39
CA ASN A 358 14.73 30.39 -11.82
C ASN A 358 13.45 31.17 -12.17
N ALA A 359 12.46 31.18 -11.30
CA ALA A 359 11.21 31.96 -11.47
C ALA A 359 11.46 33.46 -11.37
N ALA A 360 12.44 33.87 -10.55
CA ALA A 360 12.86 35.28 -10.40
C ALA A 360 13.75 35.80 -11.54
N GLY A 361 14.07 34.95 -12.55
CA GLY A 361 14.93 35.33 -13.67
C GLY A 361 16.43 35.55 -13.28
N THR A 362 16.82 35.11 -12.10
CA THR A 362 18.20 35.17 -11.64
C THR A 362 18.93 33.95 -12.23
N ALA A 363 19.70 34.15 -13.30
CA ALA A 363 20.52 33.10 -13.88
C ALA A 363 21.38 32.45 -12.79
N CYS A 364 21.32 31.14 -12.66
CA CYS A 364 22.13 30.35 -11.76
C CYS A 364 23.60 30.72 -11.92
N LYS A 365 24.19 31.40 -10.94
CA LYS A 365 25.66 31.58 -10.85
C LYS A 365 26.19 30.35 -10.12
N VAL A 366 26.76 29.45 -10.89
CA VAL A 366 27.53 28.31 -10.36
C VAL A 366 28.83 28.82 -9.78
#